data_e570d35e9e1244e5eb4ad30a01698f1a
#
_entry.id   e570d35e9e1244e5eb4ad30a01698f1a
#
_cell.length_a   1.000
_cell.length_b   1.000
_cell.length_c   1.000
_cell.angle_alpha   90.00
_cell.angle_beta   90.00
_cell.angle_gamma   90.00
#
_symmetry.space_group_name_H-M   'P 1'
#
loop_
_entity.id
_entity.type
_entity.pdbx_description
1 polymer ?
#
loop_
_entity_poly.entity_id
_entity_poly.type
_entity_poly.pdbx_seq_one_letter_code
_entity_poly.pdbx_strand_id
1 'polypeptide(L)'
;MLREKPDVLVCVDYPGFNMKLAHVAKELGIPVVYYIAPTIWAWNKGRAKNIVRDVEQVASIFPFEADAYRKAGAHVTFVGHPLADTVKPSMTKEKAMAYFHGDPNKKRILLMPGSRKNEVAGLLPVMLEAARQLAQKADCQFFIPRASTIPMEMLSSFIGASELSVEITEGRQYDLMQICDACVASSGTATLETALMELPTVLIYRLAPVTWMLAKLLVHVKYAGLPNLLLDREVTPELLQDAVTAENISRIVTPWLIQPAAREKNVEGIRDVRKALGGGGAVRRVAELIVRTGAK
;
A
#
# COMPACT_ATOMS: atom_id res chain seq x y z
N MET A 1 28.90 -3.69 17.23
CA MET A 1 29.40 -2.36 16.90
C MET A 1 30.78 -2.09 17.52
N LEU A 2 30.97 -2.21 18.83
CA LEU A 2 32.28 -1.95 19.46
C LEU A 2 33.44 -2.80 18.93
N ARG A 3 33.19 -4.07 18.58
CA ARG A 3 34.21 -4.98 18.04
C ARG A 3 34.45 -4.77 16.55
N GLU A 4 33.37 -4.61 15.76
CA GLU A 4 33.44 -4.59 14.29
C GLU A 4 33.69 -3.21 13.69
N LYS A 5 33.44 -2.13 14.46
CA LYS A 5 33.61 -0.72 14.06
C LYS A 5 33.15 -0.46 12.61
N PRO A 6 31.88 -0.67 12.29
CA PRO A 6 31.38 -0.48 10.93
C PRO A 6 31.48 1.00 10.53
N ASP A 7 31.73 1.25 9.24
CA ASP A 7 31.82 2.61 8.68
C ASP A 7 30.44 3.31 8.66
N VAL A 8 29.36 2.55 8.62
CA VAL A 8 27.99 3.07 8.65
C VAL A 8 27.02 2.04 9.24
N LEU A 9 26.03 2.50 10.01
CA LEU A 9 24.88 1.70 10.42
C LEU A 9 23.69 2.03 9.51
N VAL A 10 23.10 0.99 8.91
CA VAL A 10 21.87 1.14 8.13
C VAL A 10 20.69 0.59 8.94
N CYS A 11 19.77 1.47 9.31
CA CYS A 11 18.50 1.10 9.91
C CYS A 11 17.42 1.03 8.83
N VAL A 12 16.64 -0.07 8.82
CA VAL A 12 15.53 -0.24 7.87
C VAL A 12 14.25 -0.47 8.65
N ASP A 13 13.26 0.42 8.48
CA ASP A 13 11.97 0.34 9.17
C ASP A 13 12.09 0.09 10.69
N TYR A 14 11.15 -0.61 11.30
CA TYR A 14 11.13 -1.10 12.70
C TYR A 14 11.58 -0.07 13.76
N PRO A 15 10.90 1.09 13.88
CA PRO A 15 11.36 2.22 14.67
C PRO A 15 11.50 1.93 16.16
N GLY A 16 10.74 0.99 16.72
CA GLY A 16 10.79 0.64 18.13
C GLY A 16 12.17 0.16 18.60
N PHE A 17 12.89 -0.55 17.75
CA PHE A 17 14.25 -1.03 17.99
C PHE A 17 15.29 -0.09 17.36
N ASN A 18 15.14 0.22 16.07
CA ASN A 18 16.14 0.93 15.30
C ASN A 18 16.42 2.35 15.80
N MET A 19 15.45 3.04 16.38
CA MET A 19 15.69 4.35 17.04
C MET A 19 16.65 4.26 18.21
N LYS A 20 16.56 3.19 19.02
CA LYS A 20 17.50 2.96 20.14
C LYS A 20 18.88 2.59 19.62
N LEU A 21 18.93 1.74 18.58
CA LEU A 21 20.18 1.32 17.95
C LEU A 21 20.91 2.50 17.31
N ALA A 22 20.19 3.39 16.64
CA ALA A 22 20.73 4.61 16.05
C ALA A 22 21.35 5.53 17.09
N HIS A 23 20.71 5.66 18.26
CA HIS A 23 21.26 6.44 19.38
C HIS A 23 22.60 5.89 19.86
N VAL A 24 22.69 4.58 20.10
CA VAL A 24 23.95 3.91 20.51
C VAL A 24 25.02 4.07 19.42
N ALA A 25 24.68 3.94 18.13
CA ALA A 25 25.64 4.14 17.05
C ALA A 25 26.20 5.57 17.02
N LYS A 26 25.32 6.57 17.24
CA LYS A 26 25.73 7.98 17.33
C LYS A 26 26.71 8.23 18.48
N GLU A 27 26.47 7.64 19.66
CA GLU A 27 27.39 7.73 20.81
C GLU A 27 28.77 7.09 20.53
N LEU A 28 28.80 6.07 19.65
CA LEU A 28 30.03 5.40 19.21
C LEU A 28 30.70 6.09 18.01
N GLY A 29 30.18 7.23 17.56
CA GLY A 29 30.71 7.94 16.39
C GLY A 29 30.46 7.25 15.05
N ILE A 30 29.52 6.29 15.00
CA ILE A 30 29.14 5.56 13.78
C ILE A 30 28.02 6.32 13.09
N PRO A 31 28.19 6.77 11.83
CA PRO A 31 27.13 7.46 11.10
C PRO A 31 25.96 6.51 10.80
N VAL A 32 24.74 7.06 10.85
CA VAL A 32 23.50 6.28 10.68
C VAL A 32 22.77 6.73 9.43
N VAL A 33 22.45 5.80 8.54
CA VAL A 33 21.48 5.98 7.46
C VAL A 33 20.19 5.29 7.85
N TYR A 34 19.08 6.03 7.87
CA TYR A 34 17.77 5.45 8.16
C TYR A 34 16.92 5.36 6.88
N TYR A 35 16.71 4.16 6.38
CA TYR A 35 15.84 3.85 5.25
C TYR A 35 14.46 3.40 5.72
N ILE A 36 13.40 3.89 5.09
CA ILE A 36 12.00 3.69 5.54
C ILE A 36 11.87 4.16 6.99
N ALA A 37 12.18 5.42 7.22
CA ALA A 37 12.23 6.02 8.54
C ALA A 37 10.82 6.14 9.17
N PRO A 38 10.71 6.34 10.50
CA PRO A 38 9.43 6.42 11.19
C PRO A 38 8.51 7.49 10.62
N THR A 39 7.22 7.21 10.54
CA THR A 39 6.20 8.20 10.15
C THR A 39 6.15 9.34 11.19
N ILE A 40 6.51 10.56 10.78
CA ILE A 40 6.46 11.77 11.62
C ILE A 40 5.40 12.77 11.15
N TRP A 41 4.95 12.64 9.90
CA TRP A 41 4.02 13.56 9.25
C TRP A 41 2.56 13.37 9.68
N ALA A 42 2.17 12.16 10.09
CA ALA A 42 0.78 11.85 10.42
C ALA A 42 0.43 12.12 11.90
N TRP A 43 1.29 11.75 12.87
CA TRP A 43 0.89 11.77 14.29
C TRP A 43 1.99 11.94 15.34
N ASN A 44 3.25 11.66 15.07
CA ASN A 44 4.31 11.66 16.12
C ASN A 44 5.49 12.57 15.78
N LYS A 45 5.26 13.86 15.85
CA LYS A 45 6.30 14.89 15.62
C LYS A 45 7.47 14.80 16.61
N GLY A 46 7.29 14.21 17.79
CA GLY A 46 8.35 14.05 18.80
C GLY A 46 9.48 13.13 18.34
N ARG A 47 9.20 12.15 17.49
CA ARG A 47 10.23 11.27 16.91
C ARG A 47 11.22 12.01 16.02
N ALA A 48 10.80 13.11 15.40
CA ALA A 48 11.66 13.90 14.53
C ALA A 48 12.90 14.43 15.28
N LYS A 49 12.76 14.83 16.55
CA LYS A 49 13.90 15.31 17.36
C LYS A 49 14.99 14.26 17.53
N ASN A 50 14.60 13.00 17.76
CA ASN A 50 15.56 11.90 17.90
C ASN A 50 16.22 11.57 16.55
N ILE A 51 15.47 11.60 15.44
CA ILE A 51 16.05 11.43 14.11
C ILE A 51 17.07 12.53 13.79
N VAL A 52 16.74 13.80 14.06
CA VAL A 52 17.67 14.93 13.85
C VAL A 52 18.95 14.78 14.68
N ARG A 53 18.85 14.25 15.89
CA ARG A 53 20.00 14.06 16.78
C ARG A 53 20.88 12.87 16.37
N ASP A 54 20.26 11.73 16.04
CA ASP A 54 20.92 10.42 16.01
C ASP A 54 21.19 9.90 14.59
N VAL A 55 20.55 10.48 13.57
CA VAL A 55 20.62 9.98 12.18
C VAL A 55 21.37 10.97 11.28
N GLU A 56 22.42 10.51 10.64
CA GLU A 56 23.22 11.32 9.70
C GLU A 56 22.45 11.58 8.39
N GLN A 57 21.74 10.58 7.87
CA GLN A 57 20.95 10.69 6.63
C GLN A 57 19.65 9.90 6.74
N VAL A 58 18.53 10.53 6.41
CA VAL A 58 17.24 9.86 6.19
C VAL A 58 17.07 9.60 4.69
N ALA A 59 16.92 8.34 4.33
CA ALA A 59 16.55 7.92 2.98
C ALA A 59 15.03 7.76 2.91
N SER A 60 14.31 8.82 2.53
CA SER A 60 12.85 8.84 2.50
C SER A 60 12.30 8.24 1.21
N ILE A 61 11.22 7.48 1.35
CA ILE A 61 10.53 6.81 0.23
C ILE A 61 9.34 7.60 -0.31
N PHE A 62 8.90 8.64 0.40
CA PHE A 62 7.83 9.54 -0.04
C PHE A 62 8.29 11.00 -0.05
N PRO A 63 7.87 11.80 -1.06
CA PRO A 63 8.26 13.22 -1.15
C PRO A 63 7.70 14.05 0.03
N PHE A 64 6.43 13.85 0.41
CA PHE A 64 5.81 14.56 1.54
C PHE A 64 6.47 14.21 2.90
N GLU A 65 7.00 13.01 3.03
CA GLU A 65 7.77 12.57 4.20
C GLU A 65 9.13 13.26 4.23
N ALA A 66 9.81 13.33 3.09
CA ALA A 66 11.08 14.08 2.97
C ALA A 66 10.90 15.55 3.36
N ASP A 67 9.80 16.18 2.96
CA ASP A 67 9.48 17.57 3.32
C ASP A 67 9.22 17.72 4.83
N ALA A 68 8.53 16.76 5.44
CA ALA A 68 8.31 16.75 6.89
C ALA A 68 9.63 16.64 7.68
N TYR A 69 10.54 15.76 7.22
CA TYR A 69 11.86 15.62 7.82
C TYR A 69 12.75 16.85 7.64
N ARG A 70 12.77 17.48 6.45
CA ARG A 70 13.49 18.74 6.20
C ARG A 70 13.00 19.86 7.13
N LYS A 71 11.68 20.02 7.26
CA LYS A 71 11.07 21.00 8.17
C LYS A 71 11.44 20.76 9.63
N ALA A 72 11.71 19.52 10.01
CA ALA A 72 12.17 19.16 11.35
C ALA A 72 13.69 19.38 11.55
N GLY A 73 14.45 19.70 10.50
CA GLY A 73 15.90 19.94 10.54
C GLY A 73 16.75 18.68 10.28
N ALA A 74 16.16 17.58 9.81
CA ALA A 74 16.93 16.38 9.47
C ALA A 74 17.57 16.50 8.07
N HIS A 75 18.75 15.87 7.92
CA HIS A 75 19.34 15.66 6.61
C HIS A 75 18.58 14.52 5.90
N VAL A 76 17.88 14.83 4.84
CA VAL A 76 17.02 13.87 4.13
C VAL A 76 17.21 13.91 2.62
N THR A 77 17.29 12.73 2.05
CA THR A 77 17.29 12.51 0.60
C THR A 77 16.05 11.70 0.22
N PHE A 78 15.23 12.21 -0.70
CA PHE A 78 14.15 11.43 -1.31
C PHE A 78 14.78 10.45 -2.31
N VAL A 79 14.75 9.17 -1.99
CA VAL A 79 15.34 8.09 -2.81
C VAL A 79 14.32 7.42 -3.73
N GLY A 80 13.02 7.72 -3.56
CA GLY A 80 11.94 7.05 -4.26
C GLY A 80 11.46 5.79 -3.54
N HIS A 81 10.35 5.25 -3.99
CA HIS A 81 9.73 4.10 -3.35
C HIS A 81 10.15 2.79 -4.04
N PRO A 82 10.60 1.74 -3.30
CA PRO A 82 11.05 0.48 -3.89
C PRO A 82 9.97 -0.26 -4.68
N LEU A 83 8.69 -0.06 -4.36
CA LEU A 83 7.59 -0.63 -5.15
C LEU A 83 7.59 -0.14 -6.60
N ALA A 84 8.10 1.05 -6.90
CA ALA A 84 8.21 1.52 -8.27
C ALA A 84 9.13 0.63 -9.15
N ASP A 85 10.08 -0.06 -8.52
CA ASP A 85 10.99 -1.01 -9.17
C ASP A 85 10.41 -2.44 -9.23
N THR A 86 9.66 -2.84 -8.19
CA THR A 86 9.28 -4.24 -7.96
C THR A 86 7.87 -4.57 -8.45
N VAL A 87 6.96 -3.59 -8.47
CA VAL A 87 5.57 -3.79 -8.92
C VAL A 87 5.52 -3.83 -10.44
N LYS A 88 5.55 -5.03 -10.97
CA LYS A 88 5.43 -5.35 -12.40
C LYS A 88 5.00 -6.80 -12.58
N PRO A 89 4.25 -7.12 -13.65
CA PRO A 89 3.94 -8.50 -13.98
C PRO A 89 5.21 -9.31 -14.27
N SER A 90 5.16 -10.60 -13.98
CA SER A 90 6.22 -11.56 -14.31
C SER A 90 5.96 -12.33 -15.61
N MET A 91 4.73 -12.27 -16.12
CA MET A 91 4.29 -12.92 -17.35
C MET A 91 3.43 -11.99 -18.21
N THR A 92 3.20 -12.38 -19.48
CA THR A 92 2.28 -11.63 -20.36
C THR A 92 0.83 -11.77 -19.90
N LYS A 93 -0.03 -10.84 -20.33
CA LYS A 93 -1.45 -10.83 -19.96
C LYS A 93 -2.16 -12.13 -20.37
N GLU A 94 -1.84 -12.66 -21.56
CA GLU A 94 -2.40 -13.91 -22.11
C GLU A 94 -2.03 -15.11 -21.24
N LYS A 95 -0.75 -15.18 -20.81
CA LYS A 95 -0.28 -16.23 -19.90
C LYS A 95 -0.94 -16.11 -18.53
N ALA A 96 -1.10 -14.90 -18.01
CA ALA A 96 -1.78 -14.67 -16.74
C ALA A 96 -3.27 -15.04 -16.81
N MET A 97 -3.96 -14.70 -17.92
CA MET A 97 -5.34 -15.15 -18.18
C MET A 97 -5.47 -16.66 -18.13
N ALA A 98 -4.56 -17.39 -18.80
CA ALA A 98 -4.57 -18.85 -18.79
C ALA A 98 -4.24 -19.42 -17.41
N TYR A 99 -3.26 -18.84 -16.71
CA TYR A 99 -2.80 -19.30 -15.40
C TYR A 99 -3.87 -19.17 -14.30
N PHE A 100 -4.62 -18.06 -14.31
CA PHE A 100 -5.69 -17.79 -13.36
C PHE A 100 -7.08 -18.18 -13.89
N HIS A 101 -7.17 -18.98 -14.93
CA HIS A 101 -8.44 -19.39 -15.55
C HIS A 101 -9.39 -18.20 -15.81
N GLY A 102 -8.80 -17.05 -16.19
CA GLY A 102 -9.56 -15.83 -16.46
C GLY A 102 -10.47 -15.98 -17.67
N ASP A 103 -11.77 -15.74 -17.49
CA ASP A 103 -12.73 -15.76 -18.58
C ASP A 103 -12.67 -14.43 -19.34
N PRO A 104 -12.34 -14.43 -20.66
CA PRO A 104 -12.24 -13.20 -21.45
C PRO A 104 -13.58 -12.46 -21.60
N ASN A 105 -14.71 -13.17 -21.45
CA ASN A 105 -16.06 -12.61 -21.58
C ASN A 105 -16.57 -11.98 -20.27
N LYS A 106 -15.90 -12.24 -19.13
CA LYS A 106 -16.29 -11.74 -17.82
C LYS A 106 -15.46 -10.55 -17.36
N LYS A 107 -16.05 -9.72 -16.52
CA LYS A 107 -15.33 -8.67 -15.77
C LYS A 107 -14.64 -9.30 -14.58
N ARG A 108 -13.33 -9.11 -14.45
CA ARG A 108 -12.51 -9.70 -13.39
C ARG A 108 -12.32 -8.69 -12.27
N ILE A 109 -12.78 -9.06 -11.09
CA ILE A 109 -12.78 -8.17 -9.91
C ILE A 109 -11.90 -8.78 -8.84
N LEU A 110 -10.94 -7.99 -8.36
CA LEU A 110 -10.01 -8.36 -7.31
C LEU A 110 -10.54 -7.89 -5.96
N LEU A 111 -10.64 -8.79 -4.99
CA LEU A 111 -11.04 -8.50 -3.62
C LEU A 111 -9.83 -8.70 -2.70
N MET A 112 -9.34 -7.63 -2.09
CA MET A 112 -8.16 -7.63 -1.22
C MET A 112 -8.54 -7.23 0.22
N PRO A 113 -9.06 -8.18 1.02
CA PRO A 113 -9.62 -7.87 2.35
C PRO A 113 -8.56 -7.53 3.41
N GLY A 114 -7.27 -7.63 3.08
CA GLY A 114 -6.16 -7.35 3.97
C GLY A 114 -5.34 -8.59 4.32
N SER A 115 -4.30 -8.36 5.12
CA SER A 115 -3.34 -9.40 5.55
C SER A 115 -3.44 -9.77 7.02
N ARG A 116 -4.37 -9.19 7.77
CA ARG A 116 -4.63 -9.49 9.18
C ARG A 116 -6.00 -10.12 9.36
N LYS A 117 -6.11 -11.11 10.24
CA LYS A 117 -7.37 -11.82 10.51
C LYS A 117 -8.52 -10.86 10.84
N ASN A 118 -8.28 -9.83 11.65
CA ASN A 118 -9.30 -8.85 12.02
C ASN A 118 -9.74 -7.97 10.84
N GLU A 119 -8.84 -7.63 9.92
CA GLU A 119 -9.16 -6.91 8.68
C GLU A 119 -10.06 -7.77 7.79
N VAL A 120 -9.67 -9.01 7.56
CA VAL A 120 -10.45 -9.98 6.76
C VAL A 120 -11.85 -10.17 7.37
N ALA A 121 -11.93 -10.43 8.68
CA ALA A 121 -13.23 -10.62 9.36
C ALA A 121 -14.14 -9.39 9.26
N GLY A 122 -13.57 -8.18 9.29
CA GLY A 122 -14.34 -6.93 9.24
C GLY A 122 -14.72 -6.47 7.84
N LEU A 123 -13.95 -6.86 6.82
CA LEU A 123 -14.11 -6.32 5.47
C LEU A 123 -14.61 -7.35 4.44
N LEU A 124 -14.22 -8.63 4.56
CA LEU A 124 -14.58 -9.63 3.57
C LEU A 124 -16.11 -9.83 3.43
N PRO A 125 -16.92 -9.84 4.51
CA PRO A 125 -18.37 -9.98 4.36
C PRO A 125 -18.99 -8.87 3.49
N VAL A 126 -18.62 -7.61 3.70
CA VAL A 126 -19.15 -6.50 2.91
C VAL A 126 -18.62 -6.50 1.48
N MET A 127 -17.37 -6.97 1.26
CA MET A 127 -16.82 -7.16 -0.09
C MET A 127 -17.60 -8.23 -0.87
N LEU A 128 -17.94 -9.35 -0.24
CA LEU A 128 -18.71 -10.43 -0.87
C LEU A 128 -20.14 -9.98 -1.18
N GLU A 129 -20.77 -9.21 -0.29
CA GLU A 129 -22.10 -8.65 -0.56
C GLU A 129 -22.05 -7.63 -1.72
N ALA A 130 -20.99 -6.80 -1.79
CA ALA A 130 -20.76 -5.91 -2.93
C ALA A 130 -20.52 -6.70 -4.22
N ALA A 131 -19.76 -7.79 -4.16
CA ALA A 131 -19.52 -8.68 -5.29
C ALA A 131 -20.84 -9.29 -5.82
N ARG A 132 -21.75 -9.70 -4.92
CA ARG A 132 -23.10 -10.17 -5.29
C ARG A 132 -23.90 -9.09 -6.03
N GLN A 133 -23.84 -7.85 -5.57
CA GLN A 133 -24.49 -6.74 -6.28
C GLN A 133 -23.86 -6.42 -7.64
N LEU A 134 -22.54 -6.53 -7.74
CA LEU A 134 -21.80 -6.34 -9.01
C LEU A 134 -22.13 -7.43 -10.01
N ALA A 135 -22.27 -8.68 -9.58
CA ALA A 135 -22.68 -9.81 -10.42
C ALA A 135 -24.10 -9.64 -11.02
N GLN A 136 -24.95 -8.84 -10.39
CA GLN A 136 -26.27 -8.46 -10.94
C GLN A 136 -26.20 -7.37 -12.04
N LYS A 137 -25.04 -6.67 -12.15
CA LYS A 137 -24.85 -5.56 -13.09
C LYS A 137 -24.01 -5.94 -14.31
N ALA A 138 -23.13 -6.91 -14.15
CA ALA A 138 -22.25 -7.42 -15.21
C ALA A 138 -21.91 -8.88 -14.93
N ASP A 139 -21.58 -9.64 -16.00
CA ASP A 139 -21.05 -10.99 -15.83
C ASP A 139 -19.63 -10.88 -15.25
N CYS A 140 -19.43 -11.35 -14.01
CA CYS A 140 -18.24 -11.14 -13.23
C CYS A 140 -17.55 -12.45 -12.83
N GLN A 141 -16.23 -12.38 -12.72
CA GLN A 141 -15.37 -13.37 -12.07
C GLN A 141 -14.63 -12.68 -10.92
N PHE A 142 -14.59 -13.31 -9.75
CA PHE A 142 -14.02 -12.73 -8.54
C PHE A 142 -12.79 -13.50 -8.08
N PHE A 143 -11.77 -12.76 -7.64
CA PHE A 143 -10.53 -13.31 -7.14
C PHE A 143 -10.18 -12.73 -5.77
N ILE A 144 -9.64 -13.58 -4.89
CA ILE A 144 -9.06 -13.17 -3.60
C ILE A 144 -7.62 -13.65 -3.54
N PRO A 145 -6.61 -12.79 -3.65
CA PRO A 145 -5.23 -13.16 -3.40
C PRO A 145 -5.03 -13.38 -1.89
N ARG A 146 -4.76 -14.61 -1.50
CA ARG A 146 -4.55 -14.96 -0.09
C ARG A 146 -3.18 -14.48 0.40
N ALA A 147 -3.16 -13.68 1.43
CA ALA A 147 -1.93 -13.41 2.17
C ALA A 147 -1.51 -14.67 2.96
N SER A 148 -0.22 -14.98 3.01
CA SER A 148 0.30 -16.17 3.71
C SER A 148 -0.04 -16.22 5.21
N THR A 149 -0.34 -15.08 5.80
CA THR A 149 -0.76 -14.91 7.20
C THR A 149 -2.23 -15.29 7.46
N ILE A 150 -3.02 -15.48 6.40
CA ILE A 150 -4.46 -15.79 6.50
C ILE A 150 -4.69 -17.29 6.23
N PRO A 151 -5.32 -18.01 7.16
CA PRO A 151 -5.70 -19.40 6.94
C PRO A 151 -6.68 -19.57 5.79
N MET A 152 -6.52 -20.61 4.98
CA MET A 152 -7.42 -20.93 3.86
C MET A 152 -8.86 -21.13 4.34
N GLU A 153 -9.01 -21.84 5.45
CA GLU A 153 -10.30 -22.19 6.06
C GLU A 153 -11.11 -20.93 6.42
N MET A 154 -10.42 -19.86 6.83
CA MET A 154 -11.08 -18.59 7.15
C MET A 154 -11.71 -17.96 5.90
N LEU A 155 -11.00 -17.93 4.76
CA LEU A 155 -11.54 -17.39 3.51
C LEU A 155 -12.66 -18.29 2.98
N SER A 156 -12.44 -19.60 2.94
CA SER A 156 -13.42 -20.59 2.46
C SER A 156 -14.73 -20.55 3.26
N SER A 157 -14.66 -20.32 4.56
CA SER A 157 -15.84 -20.17 5.43
C SER A 157 -16.71 -18.97 5.04
N PHE A 158 -16.11 -17.81 4.77
CA PHE A 158 -16.86 -16.62 4.32
C PHE A 158 -17.41 -16.79 2.91
N ILE A 159 -16.61 -17.34 1.99
CA ILE A 159 -17.02 -17.56 0.60
C ILE A 159 -18.17 -18.56 0.53
N GLY A 160 -18.07 -19.69 1.25
CA GLY A 160 -19.15 -20.71 1.29
C GLY A 160 -20.48 -20.16 1.80
N ALA A 161 -20.44 -19.21 2.73
CA ALA A 161 -21.64 -18.55 3.23
C ALA A 161 -22.23 -17.51 2.26
N SER A 162 -21.50 -17.08 1.23
CA SER A 162 -21.90 -16.02 0.30
C SER A 162 -22.60 -16.50 -0.96
N GLU A 163 -22.57 -17.82 -1.23
CA GLU A 163 -23.08 -18.44 -2.46
C GLU A 163 -22.44 -17.92 -3.76
N LEU A 164 -21.33 -17.19 -3.67
CA LEU A 164 -20.57 -16.67 -4.79
C LEU A 164 -19.45 -17.63 -5.20
N SER A 165 -19.23 -17.73 -6.51
CA SER A 165 -18.01 -18.36 -7.03
C SER A 165 -16.87 -17.35 -6.96
N VAL A 166 -15.94 -17.58 -6.02
CA VAL A 166 -14.75 -16.74 -5.83
C VAL A 166 -13.51 -17.63 -5.84
N GLU A 167 -12.55 -17.29 -6.68
CA GLU A 167 -11.28 -18.01 -6.77
C GLU A 167 -10.28 -17.45 -5.77
N ILE A 168 -9.77 -18.30 -4.88
CA ILE A 168 -8.67 -17.95 -3.98
C ILE A 168 -7.36 -18.24 -4.70
N THR A 169 -6.48 -17.24 -4.80
CA THR A 169 -5.18 -17.38 -5.46
C THR A 169 -4.03 -17.20 -4.48
N GLU A 170 -2.86 -17.75 -4.81
CA GLU A 170 -1.64 -17.62 -4.02
C GLU A 170 -0.48 -17.18 -4.89
N GLY A 171 0.28 -16.19 -4.41
CA GLY A 171 1.42 -15.62 -5.14
C GLY A 171 1.00 -14.92 -6.43
N ARG A 172 2.00 -14.44 -7.18
CA ARG A 172 1.84 -13.80 -8.51
C ARG A 172 0.77 -12.70 -8.55
N GLN A 173 0.64 -11.95 -7.46
CA GLN A 173 -0.42 -10.94 -7.31
C GLN A 173 -0.41 -9.86 -8.40
N TYR A 174 0.78 -9.49 -8.92
CA TYR A 174 0.87 -8.49 -10.00
C TYR A 174 0.43 -9.08 -11.35
N ASP A 175 0.65 -10.38 -11.56
CA ASP A 175 0.14 -11.07 -12.74
C ASP A 175 -1.39 -11.19 -12.69
N LEU A 176 -1.98 -11.36 -11.50
CA LEU A 176 -3.42 -11.32 -11.33
C LEU A 176 -3.99 -9.90 -11.51
N MET A 177 -3.34 -8.88 -10.92
CA MET A 177 -3.76 -7.46 -11.05
C MET A 177 -3.82 -7.02 -12.52
N GLN A 178 -2.87 -7.44 -13.38
CA GLN A 178 -2.83 -7.01 -14.78
C GLN A 178 -4.00 -7.54 -15.61
N ILE A 179 -4.70 -8.60 -15.17
CA ILE A 179 -5.87 -9.14 -15.87
C ILE A 179 -7.19 -8.65 -15.28
N CYS A 180 -7.18 -8.04 -14.10
CA CYS A 180 -8.39 -7.54 -13.44
C CYS A 180 -8.85 -6.20 -14.02
N ASP A 181 -10.16 -5.97 -13.95
CA ASP A 181 -10.81 -4.76 -14.46
C ASP A 181 -11.04 -3.73 -13.35
N ALA A 182 -11.20 -4.19 -12.10
CA ALA A 182 -11.38 -3.36 -10.90
C ALA A 182 -10.91 -4.09 -9.64
N CYS A 183 -10.66 -3.32 -8.57
CA CYS A 183 -10.26 -3.84 -7.28
C CYS A 183 -11.05 -3.19 -6.14
N VAL A 184 -11.38 -3.98 -5.12
CA VAL A 184 -11.82 -3.51 -3.80
C VAL A 184 -10.73 -3.89 -2.80
N ALA A 185 -10.05 -2.91 -2.22
CA ALA A 185 -8.88 -3.17 -1.38
C ALA A 185 -9.01 -2.55 0.01
N SER A 186 -8.51 -3.26 1.03
CA SER A 186 -8.28 -2.67 2.35
C SER A 186 -7.17 -1.63 2.28
N SER A 187 -7.22 -0.61 3.17
CA SER A 187 -6.17 0.40 3.25
C SER A 187 -4.82 -0.23 3.61
N GLY A 188 -3.77 0.22 2.94
CA GLY A 188 -2.39 -0.21 3.15
C GLY A 188 -1.56 -0.10 1.88
N THR A 189 -0.42 -0.77 1.87
CA THR A 189 0.51 -0.81 0.72
C THR A 189 -0.14 -1.37 -0.55
N ALA A 190 -1.12 -2.25 -0.39
CA ALA A 190 -1.88 -2.85 -1.50
C ALA A 190 -2.51 -1.80 -2.44
N THR A 191 -3.00 -0.67 -1.89
CA THR A 191 -3.58 0.40 -2.71
C THR A 191 -2.54 1.13 -3.57
N LEU A 192 -1.29 1.18 -3.10
CA LEU A 192 -0.18 1.71 -3.88
C LEU A 192 0.24 0.73 -4.98
N GLU A 193 0.23 -0.58 -4.68
CA GLU A 193 0.51 -1.63 -5.65
C GLU A 193 -0.54 -1.65 -6.77
N THR A 194 -1.83 -1.57 -6.45
CA THR A 194 -2.91 -1.50 -7.46
C THR A 194 -2.80 -0.23 -8.31
N ALA A 195 -2.45 0.92 -7.71
CA ALA A 195 -2.22 2.14 -8.46
C ALA A 195 -1.01 2.04 -9.41
N LEU A 196 0.09 1.41 -8.98
CA LEU A 196 1.26 1.13 -9.83
C LEU A 196 0.95 0.15 -10.97
N MET A 197 -0.05 -0.71 -10.79
CA MET A 197 -0.58 -1.61 -11.83
C MET A 197 -1.68 -0.99 -12.69
N GLU A 198 -1.97 0.30 -12.51
CA GLU A 198 -3.04 1.03 -13.20
C GLU A 198 -4.41 0.35 -13.08
N LEU A 199 -4.66 -0.32 -11.96
CA LEU A 199 -5.91 -1.03 -11.67
C LEU A 199 -6.87 -0.11 -10.89
N PRO A 200 -8.04 0.25 -11.46
CA PRO A 200 -9.06 1.00 -10.75
C PRO A 200 -9.44 0.35 -9.44
N THR A 201 -9.28 1.09 -8.35
CA THR A 201 -9.40 0.54 -6.99
C THR A 201 -10.26 1.45 -6.13
N VAL A 202 -11.23 0.87 -5.41
CA VAL A 202 -11.87 1.52 -4.27
C VAL A 202 -11.20 1.04 -2.99
N LEU A 203 -10.71 1.98 -2.19
CA LEU A 203 -10.16 1.71 -0.88
C LEU A 203 -11.28 1.64 0.14
N ILE A 204 -11.29 0.58 0.94
CA ILE A 204 -12.21 0.46 2.09
C ILE A 204 -11.42 0.27 3.38
N TYR A 205 -11.87 0.90 4.47
CA TYR A 205 -11.20 0.73 5.75
C TYR A 205 -12.14 0.92 6.94
N ARG A 206 -12.03 0.00 7.90
CA ARG A 206 -12.73 0.09 9.19
C ARG A 206 -11.75 -0.09 10.34
N LEU A 207 -11.85 0.79 11.31
CA LEU A 207 -11.19 0.70 12.61
C LEU A 207 -12.22 0.41 13.69
N ALA A 208 -11.79 -0.20 14.79
CA ALA A 208 -12.63 -0.27 15.98
C ALA A 208 -13.07 1.14 16.40
N PRO A 209 -14.32 1.34 16.89
CA PRO A 209 -14.86 2.67 17.15
C PRO A 209 -13.98 3.57 18.03
N VAL A 210 -13.40 3.00 19.08
CA VAL A 210 -12.47 3.72 19.99
C VAL A 210 -11.20 4.14 19.24
N THR A 211 -10.62 3.24 18.45
CA THR A 211 -9.42 3.54 17.64
C THR A 211 -9.70 4.62 16.61
N TRP A 212 -10.88 4.60 16.00
CA TRP A 212 -11.29 5.62 15.04
C TRP A 212 -11.46 7.00 15.68
N MET A 213 -12.06 7.06 16.87
CA MET A 213 -12.20 8.31 17.61
C MET A 213 -10.82 8.89 17.96
N LEU A 214 -9.90 8.07 18.43
CA LEU A 214 -8.52 8.49 18.71
C LEU A 214 -7.79 8.90 17.42
N ALA A 215 -7.96 8.16 16.33
CA ALA A 215 -7.36 8.50 15.04
C ALA A 215 -7.82 9.88 14.56
N LYS A 216 -9.10 10.21 14.66
CA LYS A 216 -9.63 11.54 14.30
C LYS A 216 -9.00 12.69 15.10
N LEU A 217 -8.64 12.43 16.36
CA LEU A 217 -8.01 13.44 17.23
C LEU A 217 -6.51 13.60 16.97
N LEU A 218 -5.84 12.50 16.63
CA LEU A 218 -4.37 12.46 16.58
C LEU A 218 -3.81 12.55 15.15
N VAL A 219 -4.56 12.09 14.16
CA VAL A 219 -4.11 11.99 12.77
C VAL A 219 -4.70 13.14 11.95
N HIS A 220 -3.83 14.01 11.47
CA HIS A 220 -4.21 15.20 10.71
C HIS A 220 -3.81 15.03 9.24
N VAL A 221 -4.43 14.04 8.58
CA VAL A 221 -4.22 13.79 7.15
C VAL A 221 -5.53 13.88 6.39
N LYS A 222 -5.47 14.39 5.16
CA LYS A 222 -6.64 14.59 4.31
C LYS A 222 -7.17 13.28 3.73
N TYR A 223 -6.30 12.31 3.51
CA TYR A 223 -6.60 11.03 2.88
C TYR A 223 -6.05 9.86 3.70
N ALA A 224 -6.74 8.71 3.63
CA ALA A 224 -6.31 7.47 4.27
C ALA A 224 -5.46 6.58 3.33
N GLY A 225 -5.60 6.75 2.03
CA GLY A 225 -4.90 5.99 1.00
C GLY A 225 -3.60 6.66 0.56
N LEU A 226 -2.55 5.87 0.43
CA LEU A 226 -1.24 6.35 -0.02
C LEU A 226 -1.25 7.01 -1.41
N PRO A 227 -2.00 6.52 -2.42
CA PRO A 227 -2.09 7.19 -3.72
C PRO A 227 -2.63 8.62 -3.61
N ASN A 228 -3.69 8.83 -2.82
CA ASN A 228 -4.32 10.13 -2.63
C ASN A 228 -3.42 11.09 -1.82
N LEU A 229 -2.79 10.57 -0.76
CA LEU A 229 -1.79 11.33 0.02
C LEU A 229 -0.61 11.78 -0.84
N LEU A 230 -0.12 10.89 -1.70
CA LEU A 230 1.04 11.16 -2.56
C LEU A 230 0.75 12.27 -3.58
N LEU A 231 -0.47 12.29 -4.12
CA LEU A 231 -0.87 13.24 -5.16
C LEU A 231 -1.63 14.47 -4.62
N ASP A 232 -1.91 14.50 -3.30
CA ASP A 232 -2.77 15.49 -2.61
C ASP A 232 -4.13 15.70 -3.32
N ARG A 233 -4.63 14.67 -3.96
CA ARG A 233 -5.96 14.62 -4.59
C ARG A 233 -6.54 13.23 -4.58
N GLU A 234 -7.86 13.12 -4.67
CA GLU A 234 -8.53 11.82 -4.75
C GLU A 234 -8.36 11.22 -6.15
N VAL A 235 -7.61 10.14 -6.24
CA VAL A 235 -7.44 9.30 -7.44
C VAL A 235 -7.91 7.87 -7.20
N THR A 236 -7.98 7.48 -5.94
CA THR A 236 -8.52 6.21 -5.46
C THR A 236 -9.67 6.56 -4.50
N PRO A 237 -10.94 6.34 -4.85
CA PRO A 237 -12.06 6.59 -3.95
C PRO A 237 -11.88 5.88 -2.61
N GLU A 238 -12.19 6.58 -1.50
CA GLU A 238 -12.03 6.07 -0.14
C GLU A 238 -13.38 5.94 0.55
N LEU A 239 -13.70 4.75 1.00
CA LEU A 239 -14.84 4.48 1.87
C LEU A 239 -14.33 4.12 3.26
N LEU A 240 -14.67 4.94 4.26
CA LEU A 240 -14.19 4.79 5.63
C LEU A 240 -15.37 4.56 6.58
N GLN A 241 -15.19 3.66 7.53
CA GLN A 241 -16.15 3.38 8.61
C GLN A 241 -17.56 3.06 8.11
N ASP A 242 -18.52 3.93 8.41
CA ASP A 242 -19.94 3.75 8.07
C ASP A 242 -20.21 3.87 6.56
N ALA A 243 -19.32 4.53 5.82
CA ALA A 243 -19.37 4.58 4.36
C ALA A 243 -19.01 3.25 3.70
N VAL A 244 -18.40 2.30 4.42
CA VAL A 244 -18.06 0.96 3.90
C VAL A 244 -19.34 0.12 3.85
N THR A 245 -20.14 0.28 2.82
CA THR A 245 -21.32 -0.53 2.54
C THR A 245 -21.23 -1.18 1.17
N ALA A 246 -21.95 -2.28 0.97
CA ALA A 246 -21.98 -2.97 -0.31
C ALA A 246 -22.52 -2.08 -1.43
N GLU A 247 -23.52 -1.24 -1.13
CA GLU A 247 -24.12 -0.28 -2.06
C GLU A 247 -23.11 0.77 -2.51
N ASN A 248 -22.35 1.34 -1.58
CA ASN A 248 -21.34 2.36 -1.90
C ASN A 248 -20.20 1.77 -2.73
N ILE A 249 -19.71 0.57 -2.39
CA ILE A 249 -18.69 -0.16 -3.17
C ILE A 249 -19.23 -0.43 -4.57
N SER A 250 -20.43 -1.03 -4.68
CA SER A 250 -21.05 -1.34 -5.96
C SER A 250 -21.29 -0.08 -6.82
N ARG A 251 -21.75 1.02 -6.23
CA ARG A 251 -21.95 2.29 -6.91
C ARG A 251 -20.68 2.87 -7.51
N ILE A 252 -19.52 2.72 -6.83
CA ILE A 252 -18.24 3.20 -7.32
C ILE A 252 -17.68 2.28 -8.40
N VAL A 253 -17.75 0.96 -8.21
CA VAL A 253 -17.11 -0.02 -9.09
C VAL A 253 -17.91 -0.25 -10.39
N THR A 254 -19.26 -0.24 -10.33
CA THR A 254 -20.11 -0.52 -11.50
C THR A 254 -19.72 0.31 -12.75
N PRO A 255 -19.54 1.66 -12.66
CA PRO A 255 -19.16 2.44 -13.82
C PRO A 255 -17.84 1.96 -14.48
N TRP A 256 -16.88 1.49 -13.71
CA TRP A 256 -15.61 0.98 -14.27
C TRP A 256 -15.78 -0.31 -15.05
N LEU A 257 -16.82 -1.10 -14.76
CA LEU A 257 -17.11 -2.35 -15.44
C LEU A 257 -17.88 -2.16 -16.74
N ILE A 258 -18.82 -1.19 -16.78
CA ILE A 258 -19.77 -1.04 -17.89
C ILE A 258 -19.58 0.22 -18.73
N GLN A 259 -18.75 1.17 -18.28
CA GLN A 259 -18.48 2.44 -18.96
C GLN A 259 -16.97 2.63 -19.20
N PRO A 260 -16.45 2.32 -20.40
CA PRO A 260 -15.01 2.42 -20.69
C PRO A 260 -14.41 3.79 -20.35
N ALA A 261 -15.15 4.88 -20.63
CA ALA A 261 -14.71 6.25 -20.34
C ALA A 261 -14.54 6.51 -18.82
N ALA A 262 -15.41 5.96 -17.97
CA ALA A 262 -15.28 6.09 -16.52
C ALA A 262 -14.05 5.34 -15.99
N ARG A 263 -13.77 4.16 -16.56
CA ARG A 263 -12.58 3.39 -16.23
C ARG A 263 -11.31 4.14 -16.65
N GLU A 264 -11.24 4.62 -17.90
CA GLU A 264 -10.06 5.32 -18.43
C GLU A 264 -9.77 6.59 -17.61
N LYS A 265 -10.79 7.38 -17.29
CA LYS A 265 -10.65 8.56 -16.45
C LYS A 265 -10.03 8.24 -15.08
N ASN A 266 -10.39 7.10 -14.47
CA ASN A 266 -9.76 6.67 -13.21
C ASN A 266 -8.31 6.25 -13.42
N VAL A 267 -8.03 5.47 -14.48
CA VAL A 267 -6.67 5.03 -14.84
C VAL A 267 -5.76 6.24 -15.09
N GLU A 268 -6.20 7.23 -15.83
CA GLU A 268 -5.46 8.49 -16.05
C GLU A 268 -5.11 9.16 -14.72
N GLY A 269 -6.06 9.19 -13.77
CA GLY A 269 -5.84 9.77 -12.44
C GLY A 269 -4.73 9.09 -11.66
N ILE A 270 -4.63 7.77 -11.74
CA ILE A 270 -3.65 6.97 -10.97
C ILE A 270 -2.29 6.83 -11.65
N ARG A 271 -2.15 7.10 -12.94
CA ARG A 271 -0.86 7.04 -13.68
C ARG A 271 0.23 7.94 -13.07
N ASP A 272 -0.16 9.08 -12.51
CA ASP A 272 0.78 10.01 -11.87
C ASP A 272 1.45 9.43 -10.63
N VAL A 273 0.86 8.39 -10.00
CA VAL A 273 1.40 7.76 -8.78
C VAL A 273 2.82 7.26 -9.00
N ARG A 274 3.07 6.55 -10.10
CA ARG A 274 4.41 6.03 -10.43
C ARG A 274 5.44 7.15 -10.56
N LYS A 275 5.08 8.24 -11.21
CA LYS A 275 5.94 9.41 -11.39
C LYS A 275 6.24 10.09 -10.06
N ALA A 276 5.22 10.29 -9.23
CA ALA A 276 5.35 10.92 -7.91
C ALA A 276 6.18 10.08 -6.92
N LEU A 277 6.24 8.75 -7.10
CA LEU A 277 7.12 7.85 -6.34
C LEU A 277 8.60 7.91 -6.78
N GLY A 278 8.97 8.81 -7.70
CA GLY A 278 10.35 9.00 -8.15
C GLY A 278 10.81 8.07 -9.28
N GLY A 279 9.86 7.41 -9.98
CA GLY A 279 10.18 6.44 -11.03
C GLY A 279 10.92 5.22 -10.47
N GLY A 280 11.73 4.56 -11.31
CA GLY A 280 12.56 3.42 -10.89
C GLY A 280 13.91 3.83 -10.27
N GLY A 281 14.68 2.85 -9.76
CA GLY A 281 16.04 3.02 -9.26
C GLY A 281 16.14 3.45 -7.79
N ALA A 282 15.07 3.29 -7.00
CA ALA A 282 15.06 3.64 -5.58
C ALA A 282 16.12 2.88 -4.78
N VAL A 283 16.24 1.57 -5.00
CA VAL A 283 17.22 0.70 -4.32
C VAL A 283 18.66 1.11 -4.64
N ARG A 284 18.93 1.51 -5.88
CA ARG A 284 20.25 2.00 -6.29
C ARG A 284 20.58 3.31 -5.58
N ARG A 285 19.66 4.28 -5.58
CA ARG A 285 19.89 5.58 -4.92
C ARG A 285 20.12 5.45 -3.42
N VAL A 286 19.45 4.54 -2.74
CA VAL A 286 19.71 4.29 -1.31
C VAL A 286 21.07 3.63 -1.10
N ALA A 287 21.47 2.69 -1.94
CA ALA A 287 22.79 2.08 -1.87
C ALA A 287 23.92 3.12 -2.08
N GLU A 288 23.79 4.00 -3.07
CA GLU A 288 24.73 5.10 -3.32
C GLU A 288 24.80 6.07 -2.12
N LEU A 289 23.66 6.36 -1.49
CA LEU A 289 23.60 7.20 -0.27
C LEU A 289 24.34 6.54 0.90
N ILE A 290 24.15 5.24 1.11
CA ILE A 290 24.82 4.46 2.17
C ILE A 290 26.35 4.50 1.97
N VAL A 291 26.83 4.14 0.78
CA VAL A 291 28.27 4.13 0.46
C VAL A 291 28.89 5.51 0.67
N ARG A 292 28.24 6.58 0.19
CA ARG A 292 28.71 7.94 0.36
C ARG A 292 28.74 8.38 1.84
N THR A 293 27.83 7.88 2.67
CA THR A 293 27.80 8.22 4.10
C THR A 293 28.88 7.49 4.88
N GLY A 294 29.17 6.21 4.54
CA GLY A 294 30.21 5.43 5.19
C GLY A 294 31.65 5.77 4.73
N ALA A 295 31.80 6.46 3.58
CA ALA A 295 33.11 6.88 3.06
C ALA A 295 33.63 8.22 3.65
N LYS A 296 32.84 8.85 4.52
CA LYS A 296 33.23 10.08 5.23
C LYS A 296 33.97 9.76 6.54
#